data_d68c51cfc54b7d57554b7c627d6307b4
#
_entry.id   d68c51cfc54b7d57554b7c627d6307b4
#
_cell.length_a   1.000
_cell.length_b   1.000
_cell.length_c   1.000
_cell.angle_alpha   90.00
_cell.angle_beta   90.00
_cell.angle_gamma   90.00
#
_symmetry.space_group_name_H-M   'P 1'
#
loop_
_entity.id
_entity.type
_entity.pdbx_description
1 polymer ?
#
loop_
_entity_poly.entity_id
_entity_poly.type
_entity_poly.pdbx_seq_one_letter_code
_entity_poly.pdbx_strand_id
1 'polypeptide(L)'
;DHLGDGYVSDIVEAADGNLYIKNPFGFFPYGDIWMKAVKGEGNTYEVRMPQAVYDNEGDKQDPILYAWRYVKNSEGSEEYAAVDAASQVVKFELRNDSLVKVGAKDAFIGLGSADGYFYGYGDTVSIYNKVKDAAPVPADASKAVKYKVSYNDSEDDEADRTVRVVFEGNKVYIGDLDYESPDLWICGTINGNKLQLTKWQYMCIDRDNATYGTGHMYLYPFGWG
;
A
#
# COMPACT_ATOMS: atom_id res chain seq x y z
N ASP A 1 -16.44 -0.85 -4.38
CA ASP A 1 -15.49 0.27 -4.27
C ASP A 1 -14.67 0.19 -3.00
N HIS A 2 -13.73 -0.76 -2.95
CA HIS A 2 -12.74 -0.80 -1.88
C HIS A 2 -11.40 -0.31 -2.42
N LEU A 3 -11.34 0.98 -2.68
CA LEU A 3 -10.07 1.67 -2.78
C LEU A 3 -9.53 1.81 -1.37
N GLY A 4 -8.91 0.73 -0.87
CA GLY A 4 -8.19 0.78 0.38
C GLY A 4 -7.00 1.73 0.22
N ASP A 5 -6.97 2.81 0.98
CA ASP A 5 -5.76 3.59 1.15
C ASP A 5 -4.71 2.67 1.78
N GLY A 6 -3.78 2.19 0.96
CA GLY A 6 -2.56 1.68 1.53
C GLY A 6 -2.28 0.21 1.40
N TYR A 7 -1.84 -0.17 0.25
CA TYR A 7 -1.14 -1.44 0.05
C TYR A 7 0.36 -1.26 0.25
N VAL A 8 1.03 -2.33 0.64
CA VAL A 8 2.48 -2.40 0.66
C VAL A 8 2.95 -3.09 -0.61
N SER A 9 3.87 -2.45 -1.32
CA SER A 9 4.46 -2.97 -2.56
C SER A 9 5.97 -2.99 -2.42
N ASP A 10 6.60 -4.09 -2.83
CA ASP A 10 8.05 -4.12 -2.94
C ASP A 10 8.49 -3.33 -4.18
N ILE A 11 9.47 -2.48 -4.03
CA ILE A 11 10.09 -1.75 -5.14
C ILE A 11 11.56 -2.14 -5.24
N VAL A 12 11.93 -2.68 -6.38
CA VAL A 12 13.30 -3.11 -6.69
C VAL A 12 13.88 -2.19 -7.74
N GLU A 13 15.04 -1.59 -7.47
CA GLU A 13 15.85 -0.91 -8.47
C GLU A 13 16.78 -1.91 -9.15
N ALA A 14 16.64 -2.05 -10.45
CA ALA A 14 17.50 -2.91 -11.25
C ALA A 14 18.83 -2.22 -11.60
N ALA A 15 19.81 -2.99 -12.08
CA ALA A 15 21.14 -2.47 -12.44
C ALA A 15 21.13 -1.40 -13.54
N ASP A 16 20.09 -1.36 -14.36
CA ASP A 16 19.86 -0.36 -15.40
C ASP A 16 19.16 0.92 -14.86
N GLY A 17 18.91 0.98 -13.57
CA GLY A 17 18.24 2.09 -12.90
C GLY A 17 16.71 2.11 -13.04
N ASN A 18 16.11 1.12 -13.71
CA ASN A 18 14.66 1.01 -13.78
C ASN A 18 14.11 0.49 -12.45
N LEU A 19 12.87 0.89 -12.12
CA LEU A 19 12.15 0.35 -10.95
C LEU A 19 11.18 -0.75 -11.40
N TYR A 20 11.09 -1.76 -10.57
CA TYR A 20 10.06 -2.80 -10.67
C TYR A 20 9.24 -2.78 -9.39
N ILE A 21 7.93 -2.57 -9.54
CA ILE A 21 6.98 -2.44 -8.44
C ILE A 21 6.13 -3.70 -8.42
N LYS A 22 6.23 -4.47 -7.33
CA LYS A 22 5.48 -5.71 -7.13
C LYS A 22 4.07 -5.39 -6.66
N ASN A 23 3.07 -6.03 -7.24
CA ASN A 23 1.67 -5.91 -6.84
C ASN A 23 1.23 -4.45 -6.60
N PRO A 24 1.31 -3.56 -7.61
CA PRO A 24 1.07 -2.13 -7.44
C PRO A 24 -0.34 -1.79 -6.94
N PHE A 25 -1.26 -2.75 -6.97
CA PHE A 25 -2.64 -2.62 -6.48
C PHE A 25 -2.89 -3.44 -5.20
N GLY A 26 -1.82 -3.88 -4.51
CA GLY A 26 -1.87 -4.69 -3.30
C GLY A 26 -1.97 -6.17 -3.59
N PHE A 27 -3.16 -6.69 -3.80
CA PHE A 27 -3.41 -8.11 -4.04
C PHE A 27 -3.84 -8.37 -5.48
N PHE A 28 -3.31 -9.43 -6.08
CA PHE A 28 -3.77 -9.96 -7.35
C PHE A 28 -4.00 -11.48 -7.23
N PRO A 29 -5.20 -11.99 -7.58
CA PRO A 29 -5.60 -13.37 -7.27
C PRO A 29 -4.82 -14.44 -8.04
N TYR A 30 -4.08 -14.08 -9.08
CA TYR A 30 -3.36 -15.03 -9.93
C TYR A 30 -1.85 -15.06 -9.69
N GLY A 31 -1.37 -14.44 -8.61
CA GLY A 31 0.03 -14.42 -8.22
C GLY A 31 0.66 -13.04 -8.28
N ASP A 32 1.99 -13.01 -8.24
CA ASP A 32 2.74 -11.77 -8.24
C ASP A 32 2.79 -11.14 -9.62
N ILE A 33 2.37 -9.90 -9.72
CA ILE A 33 2.56 -9.08 -10.91
C ILE A 33 3.62 -8.00 -10.68
N TRP A 34 4.33 -7.61 -11.72
CA TRP A 34 5.36 -6.61 -11.67
C TRP A 34 5.11 -5.51 -12.68
N MET A 35 5.08 -4.27 -12.21
CA MET A 35 5.01 -3.08 -13.02
C MET A 35 6.41 -2.49 -13.20
N LYS A 36 6.82 -2.27 -14.43
CA LYS A 36 8.09 -1.63 -14.76
C LYS A 36 7.93 -0.13 -14.91
N ALA A 37 8.75 0.64 -14.20
CA ALA A 37 8.90 2.08 -14.38
C ALA A 37 10.32 2.37 -14.91
N VAL A 38 10.39 2.91 -16.12
CA VAL A 38 11.66 3.19 -16.82
C VAL A 38 12.26 4.48 -16.29
N LYS A 39 13.56 4.48 -15.98
CA LYS A 39 14.30 5.66 -15.56
C LYS A 39 14.27 6.72 -16.65
N GLY A 40 13.84 7.91 -16.30
CA GLY A 40 13.89 9.12 -17.11
C GLY A 40 15.03 10.05 -16.69
N GLU A 41 14.92 11.32 -17.04
CA GLU A 41 15.90 12.33 -16.63
C GLU A 41 15.77 12.68 -15.15
N GLY A 42 16.89 12.91 -14.50
CA GLY A 42 16.93 13.29 -13.08
C GLY A 42 16.29 12.24 -12.18
N ASN A 43 15.28 12.65 -11.42
CA ASN A 43 14.55 11.80 -10.46
C ASN A 43 13.23 11.25 -11.03
N THR A 44 13.05 11.26 -12.35
CA THR A 44 11.79 10.82 -12.97
C THR A 44 11.82 9.37 -13.38
N TYR A 45 10.63 8.77 -13.38
CA TYR A 45 10.37 7.41 -13.85
C TYR A 45 9.09 7.39 -14.67
N GLU A 46 9.04 6.59 -15.71
CA GLU A 46 7.90 6.48 -16.61
C GLU A 46 7.38 5.05 -16.66
N VAL A 47 6.13 4.84 -16.24
CA VAL A 47 5.40 3.61 -16.51
C VAL A 47 4.81 3.75 -17.90
N ARG A 48 5.40 3.06 -18.85
CA ARG A 48 4.96 3.04 -20.25
C ARG A 48 4.07 1.84 -20.47
N MET A 49 2.91 2.05 -20.96
CA MET A 49 1.88 1.03 -21.16
C MET A 49 1.55 0.88 -22.65
N PRO A 50 0.94 -0.23 -23.09
CA PRO A 50 0.54 -1.37 -22.27
C PRO A 50 1.73 -2.21 -21.77
N GLN A 51 1.59 -2.83 -20.59
CA GLN A 51 2.53 -3.82 -20.09
C GLN A 51 1.77 -5.12 -19.78
N ALA A 52 2.15 -6.23 -20.44
CA ALA A 52 1.71 -7.56 -20.03
C ALA A 52 2.37 -7.88 -18.67
N VAL A 53 1.58 -8.24 -17.69
CA VAL A 53 2.06 -8.50 -16.32
C VAL A 53 1.81 -9.93 -15.86
N TYR A 54 1.04 -10.67 -16.64
CA TYR A 54 0.74 -12.07 -16.43
C TYR A 54 0.53 -12.71 -17.81
N ASP A 55 0.98 -13.94 -17.99
CA ASP A 55 0.80 -14.70 -19.23
C ASP A 55 0.32 -16.12 -18.87
N ASN A 56 -0.92 -16.42 -19.23
CA ASN A 56 -1.51 -17.74 -19.11
C ASN A 56 -1.65 -18.36 -20.51
N GLU A 57 -0.50 -18.63 -21.14
CA GLU A 57 -0.41 -19.26 -22.45
C GLU A 57 -1.08 -18.45 -23.60
N GLY A 58 -1.13 -17.13 -23.48
CA GLY A 58 -1.66 -16.22 -24.50
C GLY A 58 -3.17 -16.09 -24.50
N ASP A 59 -3.82 -16.24 -23.37
CA ASP A 59 -5.24 -15.96 -23.22
C ASP A 59 -5.49 -14.46 -23.43
N LYS A 60 -6.51 -14.12 -24.23
CA LYS A 60 -6.92 -12.72 -24.46
C LYS A 60 -7.43 -12.03 -23.20
N GLN A 61 -7.77 -12.79 -22.19
CA GLN A 61 -8.18 -12.31 -20.86
C GLN A 61 -7.00 -12.06 -19.93
N ASP A 62 -5.75 -12.30 -20.38
CA ASP A 62 -4.59 -12.04 -19.54
C ASP A 62 -4.53 -10.56 -19.16
N PRO A 63 -4.24 -10.25 -17.88
CA PRO A 63 -4.22 -8.89 -17.40
C PRO A 63 -3.04 -8.10 -17.98
N ILE A 64 -3.39 -6.92 -18.47
CA ILE A 64 -2.46 -5.95 -19.05
C ILE A 64 -2.63 -4.64 -18.31
N LEU A 65 -1.51 -3.98 -17.98
CA LEU A 65 -1.53 -2.63 -17.43
C LEU A 65 -1.79 -1.61 -18.53
N TYR A 66 -2.76 -0.75 -18.29
CA TYR A 66 -3.08 0.41 -19.10
C TYR A 66 -3.19 1.67 -18.22
N ALA A 67 -3.05 2.83 -18.85
CA ALA A 67 -3.54 4.07 -18.28
C ALA A 67 -5.03 4.21 -18.56
N TRP A 68 -5.80 4.45 -17.51
CA TRP A 68 -7.25 4.58 -17.52
C TRP A 68 -7.68 5.98 -17.08
N ARG A 69 -8.89 6.37 -17.42
CA ARG A 69 -9.53 7.58 -16.92
C ARG A 69 -11.03 7.34 -16.71
N TYR A 70 -11.63 8.16 -15.87
CA TYR A 70 -13.08 8.25 -15.78
C TYR A 70 -13.61 9.07 -16.96
N VAL A 71 -14.63 8.56 -17.62
CA VAL A 71 -15.37 9.25 -18.67
C VAL A 71 -16.85 9.18 -18.36
N LYS A 72 -17.63 10.16 -18.82
CA LYS A 72 -19.08 10.08 -18.79
C LYS A 72 -19.57 9.49 -20.10
N ASN A 73 -20.37 8.44 -20.02
CA ASN A 73 -21.05 7.88 -21.19
C ASN A 73 -22.20 8.79 -21.66
N SER A 74 -22.89 8.40 -22.73
CA SER A 74 -23.99 9.15 -23.30
C SER A 74 -25.19 9.35 -22.36
N GLU A 75 -25.29 8.52 -21.31
CA GLU A 75 -26.35 8.57 -20.30
C GLU A 75 -25.91 9.39 -19.06
N GLY A 76 -24.68 9.91 -19.07
CA GLY A 76 -24.10 10.70 -17.95
C GLY A 76 -23.56 9.86 -16.81
N SER A 77 -23.57 8.53 -16.93
CA SER A 77 -22.94 7.62 -15.96
C SER A 77 -21.42 7.61 -16.13
N GLU A 78 -20.68 7.42 -15.03
CA GLU A 78 -19.24 7.32 -15.06
C GLU A 78 -18.80 5.91 -15.48
N GLU A 79 -17.86 5.85 -16.41
CA GLU A 79 -17.25 4.63 -16.92
C GLU A 79 -15.75 4.74 -16.93
N TYR A 80 -15.08 3.59 -16.97
CA TYR A 80 -13.63 3.52 -17.15
C TYR A 80 -13.31 3.39 -18.65
N ALA A 81 -12.42 4.23 -19.14
CA ALA A 81 -11.91 4.13 -20.49
C ALA A 81 -10.39 4.18 -20.49
N ALA A 82 -9.75 3.33 -21.30
CA ALA A 82 -8.32 3.45 -21.55
C ALA A 82 -8.03 4.80 -22.20
N VAL A 83 -6.94 5.47 -21.79
CA VAL A 83 -6.50 6.68 -22.49
C VAL A 83 -5.94 6.33 -23.86
N ASP A 84 -5.88 7.31 -24.77
CA ASP A 84 -5.40 7.11 -26.12
C ASP A 84 -3.97 6.52 -26.14
N ALA A 85 -3.67 5.72 -27.15
CA ALA A 85 -2.38 5.02 -27.27
C ALA A 85 -1.16 5.94 -27.15
N ALA A 86 -1.24 7.18 -27.63
CA ALA A 86 -0.17 8.17 -27.51
C ALA A 86 0.03 8.70 -26.07
N SER A 87 -0.93 8.47 -25.18
CA SER A 87 -0.95 8.99 -23.80
C SER A 87 -0.81 7.89 -22.75
N GLN A 88 -0.45 6.67 -23.18
CA GLN A 88 -0.27 5.50 -22.32
C GLN A 88 1.05 5.57 -21.50
N VAL A 89 1.30 6.72 -20.86
CA VAL A 89 2.47 6.93 -20.00
C VAL A 89 2.05 7.62 -18.72
N VAL A 90 2.37 7.01 -17.59
CA VAL A 90 2.23 7.66 -16.27
C VAL A 90 3.61 7.94 -15.71
N LYS A 91 3.84 9.21 -15.30
CA LYS A 91 5.13 9.66 -14.78
C LYS A 91 5.11 9.75 -13.27
N PHE A 92 6.25 9.36 -12.70
CA PHE A 92 6.55 9.50 -11.28
C PHE A 92 7.82 10.32 -11.09
N GLU A 93 7.92 10.97 -9.95
CA GLU A 93 9.11 11.68 -9.50
C GLU A 93 9.50 11.16 -8.11
N LEU A 94 10.75 10.77 -7.95
CA LEU A 94 11.30 10.40 -6.65
C LEU A 94 11.63 11.68 -5.88
N ARG A 95 10.88 11.91 -4.79
CA ARG A 95 11.01 13.05 -3.88
C ARG A 95 11.37 12.53 -2.49
N ASN A 96 12.60 12.71 -2.05
CA ASN A 96 13.11 12.11 -0.82
C ASN A 96 12.90 10.57 -0.85
N ASP A 97 12.09 10.06 0.07
CA ASP A 97 11.77 8.63 0.19
C ASP A 97 10.39 8.28 -0.42
N SER A 98 9.86 9.11 -1.31
CA SER A 98 8.55 8.92 -1.92
C SER A 98 8.62 8.97 -3.43
N LEU A 99 7.97 8.01 -4.09
CA LEU A 99 7.73 8.02 -5.53
C LEU A 99 6.32 8.57 -5.76
N VAL A 100 6.23 9.76 -6.35
CA VAL A 100 4.99 10.54 -6.46
C VAL A 100 4.58 10.64 -7.93
N LYS A 101 3.33 10.32 -8.25
CA LYS A 101 2.77 10.53 -9.58
C LYS A 101 2.76 12.02 -9.93
N VAL A 102 3.24 12.38 -11.12
CA VAL A 102 3.30 13.75 -11.63
C VAL A 102 2.64 13.84 -13.01
N GLY A 103 1.99 14.96 -13.29
CA GLY A 103 1.25 15.14 -14.55
C GLY A 103 -0.14 14.48 -14.53
N ALA A 104 -0.71 14.26 -15.71
CA ALA A 104 -2.03 13.68 -16.00
C ALA A 104 -2.91 13.31 -14.79
N LYS A 105 -3.53 14.31 -14.16
CA LYS A 105 -4.28 14.14 -12.89
C LYS A 105 -5.44 13.15 -13.03
N ASP A 106 -5.96 13.01 -14.22
CA ASP A 106 -7.16 12.23 -14.56
C ASP A 106 -6.79 10.80 -14.99
N ALA A 107 -5.52 10.50 -15.28
CA ALA A 107 -5.08 9.16 -15.64
C ALA A 107 -4.61 8.40 -14.40
N PHE A 108 -4.99 7.14 -14.32
CA PHE A 108 -4.52 6.20 -13.31
C PHE A 108 -4.06 4.90 -13.97
N ILE A 109 -3.23 4.15 -13.29
CA ILE A 109 -2.76 2.84 -13.76
C ILE A 109 -3.76 1.79 -13.32
N GLY A 110 -4.17 0.91 -14.22
CA GLY A 110 -5.10 -0.15 -13.90
C GLY A 110 -4.94 -1.37 -14.80
N LEU A 111 -5.54 -2.47 -14.40
CA LEU A 111 -5.55 -3.73 -15.12
C LEU A 111 -6.77 -3.83 -16.04
N GLY A 112 -6.56 -4.37 -17.22
CA GLY A 112 -7.62 -4.69 -18.16
C GLY A 112 -7.23 -5.79 -19.12
N SER A 113 -8.17 -6.24 -19.93
CA SER A 113 -7.93 -7.20 -21.01
C SER A 113 -7.47 -6.52 -22.29
N ALA A 114 -6.96 -7.31 -23.22
CA ALA A 114 -6.54 -6.83 -24.55
C ALA A 114 -7.68 -6.22 -25.38
N ASP A 115 -8.92 -6.57 -25.10
CA ASP A 115 -10.12 -6.03 -25.75
C ASP A 115 -10.72 -4.80 -25.02
N GLY A 116 -10.03 -4.29 -23.99
CA GLY A 116 -10.38 -3.02 -23.36
C GLY A 116 -11.33 -3.11 -22.17
N TYR A 117 -11.54 -4.28 -21.59
CA TYR A 117 -12.33 -4.45 -20.38
C TYR A 117 -11.48 -4.13 -19.13
N PHE A 118 -11.97 -3.25 -18.24
CA PHE A 118 -11.32 -2.91 -16.97
C PHE A 118 -11.65 -3.94 -15.88
N TYR A 119 -10.62 -4.50 -15.22
CA TYR A 119 -10.80 -5.55 -14.22
C TYR A 119 -11.13 -5.07 -12.79
N GLY A 120 -11.30 -3.78 -12.60
CA GLY A 120 -11.60 -3.23 -11.26
C GLY A 120 -10.37 -2.98 -10.38
N TYR A 121 -9.17 -3.31 -10.85
CA TYR A 121 -7.92 -3.03 -10.13
C TYR A 121 -7.25 -1.79 -10.72
N GLY A 122 -7.11 -0.76 -9.93
CA GLY A 122 -6.47 0.48 -10.39
C GLY A 122 -6.10 1.39 -9.23
N ASP A 123 -5.13 2.28 -9.47
CA ASP A 123 -4.62 3.22 -8.48
C ASP A 123 -4.75 4.65 -8.98
N THR A 124 -5.67 5.40 -8.39
CA THR A 124 -5.94 6.80 -8.75
C THR A 124 -5.00 7.79 -8.07
N VAL A 125 -4.35 7.42 -6.96
CA VAL A 125 -3.55 8.35 -6.14
C VAL A 125 -2.05 8.18 -6.34
N SER A 126 -1.56 6.98 -6.51
CA SER A 126 -0.18 6.60 -6.84
C SER A 126 0.91 7.40 -6.11
N ILE A 127 1.00 7.24 -4.80
CA ILE A 127 2.14 7.70 -4.01
C ILE A 127 2.70 6.50 -3.27
N TYR A 128 3.94 6.13 -3.60
CA TYR A 128 4.66 5.08 -2.90
C TYR A 128 5.61 5.73 -1.90
N ASN A 129 5.32 5.58 -0.62
CA ASN A 129 6.19 6.07 0.45
C ASN A 129 7.06 4.93 0.95
N LYS A 130 8.36 5.19 1.09
CA LYS A 130 9.26 4.20 1.68
C LYS A 130 8.84 3.91 3.12
N VAL A 131 8.61 2.65 3.41
CA VAL A 131 8.32 2.17 4.76
C VAL A 131 9.63 1.79 5.45
N LYS A 132 9.74 2.07 6.74
CA LYS A 132 10.91 1.68 7.52
C LYS A 132 10.76 0.21 7.93
N ASP A 133 11.76 -0.59 7.60
CA ASP A 133 11.77 -2.04 7.85
C ASP A 133 12.05 -2.44 9.30
N ALA A 134 12.19 -1.47 10.20
CA ALA A 134 12.46 -1.72 11.61
C ALA A 134 11.22 -1.47 12.45
N ALA A 135 10.74 -2.51 13.12
CA ALA A 135 9.70 -2.37 14.13
C ALA A 135 10.18 -1.40 15.24
N PRO A 136 9.31 -0.49 15.72
CA PRO A 136 9.66 0.34 16.85
C PRO A 136 9.83 -0.52 18.10
N VAL A 137 10.92 -0.31 18.84
CA VAL A 137 11.19 -1.01 20.09
C VAL A 137 11.56 0.05 21.12
N PRO A 138 11.00 0.02 22.37
CA PRO A 138 11.44 0.91 23.42
C PRO A 138 12.89 0.59 23.83
N ALA A 139 13.64 1.60 24.23
CA ALA A 139 15.03 1.42 24.68
C ALA A 139 15.14 0.50 25.91
N ASP A 140 14.09 0.49 26.73
CA ASP A 140 14.01 -0.36 27.93
C ASP A 140 12.57 -0.86 28.15
N ALA A 141 12.26 -2.02 27.59
CA ALA A 141 10.94 -2.65 27.73
C ALA A 141 10.61 -3.07 29.17
N SER A 142 11.60 -3.19 30.08
CA SER A 142 11.36 -3.53 31.48
C SER A 142 10.63 -2.40 32.24
N LYS A 143 10.64 -1.19 31.73
CA LYS A 143 9.89 -0.03 32.27
C LYS A 143 8.42 -0.01 31.88
N ALA A 144 7.95 -1.01 31.19
CA ALA A 144 6.57 -1.05 30.72
C ALA A 144 5.58 -1.11 31.89
N VAL A 145 4.57 -0.27 31.82
CA VAL A 145 3.42 -0.26 32.73
C VAL A 145 2.24 -0.87 32.01
N LYS A 146 1.46 -1.66 32.73
CA LYS A 146 0.24 -2.29 32.17
C LYS A 146 -0.93 -1.33 32.20
N TYR A 147 -1.59 -1.20 31.08
CA TYR A 147 -2.84 -0.45 30.90
C TYR A 147 -3.94 -1.37 30.40
N LYS A 148 -5.15 -1.15 30.87
CA LYS A 148 -6.35 -1.75 30.31
C LYS A 148 -6.86 -0.85 29.17
N VAL A 149 -7.08 -1.44 28.00
CA VAL A 149 -7.64 -0.77 26.83
C VAL A 149 -8.97 -1.43 26.52
N SER A 150 -10.03 -0.63 26.39
CA SER A 150 -11.32 -1.06 25.86
C SER A 150 -11.43 -0.57 24.43
N TYR A 151 -11.86 -1.44 23.52
CA TYR A 151 -11.99 -1.16 22.10
C TYR A 151 -13.16 -1.96 21.53
N ASN A 152 -13.67 -1.52 20.39
CA ASN A 152 -14.56 -2.34 19.58
C ASN A 152 -13.72 -3.10 18.56
N ASP A 153 -14.01 -4.37 18.39
CA ASP A 153 -13.39 -5.18 17.34
C ASP A 153 -14.09 -4.99 15.98
N SER A 154 -13.72 -5.80 14.99
CA SER A 154 -14.28 -5.72 13.64
C SER A 154 -15.76 -6.14 13.54
N GLU A 155 -16.30 -6.76 14.60
CA GLU A 155 -17.69 -7.21 14.69
C GLU A 155 -18.54 -6.28 15.58
N ASP A 156 -17.98 -5.12 15.98
CA ASP A 156 -18.59 -4.13 16.89
C ASP A 156 -18.78 -4.64 18.34
N ASP A 157 -18.12 -5.71 18.70
CA ASP A 157 -18.13 -6.23 20.06
C ASP A 157 -17.15 -5.47 20.95
N GLU A 158 -17.60 -5.06 22.15
CA GLU A 158 -16.73 -4.45 23.14
C GLU A 158 -15.74 -5.49 23.68
N ALA A 159 -14.46 -5.21 23.54
CA ALA A 159 -13.40 -6.04 24.04
C ALA A 159 -12.44 -5.26 24.94
N ASP A 160 -11.93 -5.93 25.95
CA ASP A 160 -10.92 -5.39 26.87
C ASP A 160 -9.58 -6.13 26.69
N ARG A 161 -8.51 -5.37 26.62
CA ARG A 161 -7.16 -5.93 26.55
C ARG A 161 -6.23 -5.25 27.53
N THR A 162 -5.28 -5.99 28.06
CA THR A 162 -4.14 -5.43 28.80
C THR A 162 -2.97 -5.27 27.87
N VAL A 163 -2.47 -4.04 27.73
CA VAL A 163 -1.32 -3.68 26.92
C VAL A 163 -0.17 -3.21 27.81
N ARG A 164 1.07 -3.38 27.33
CA ARG A 164 2.26 -2.78 27.94
C ARG A 164 2.54 -1.43 27.29
N VAL A 165 2.84 -0.44 28.12
CA VAL A 165 3.14 0.92 27.63
C VAL A 165 4.46 1.40 28.24
N VAL A 166 5.35 1.91 27.37
CA VAL A 166 6.60 2.57 27.77
C VAL A 166 6.57 4.02 27.29
N PHE A 167 6.91 4.94 28.19
CA PHE A 167 7.06 6.36 27.88
C PHE A 167 8.53 6.74 27.81
N GLU A 168 8.95 7.32 26.68
CA GLU A 168 10.32 7.82 26.46
C GLU A 168 10.26 9.26 25.94
N GLY A 169 10.29 10.21 26.83
CA GLY A 169 10.07 11.62 26.50
C GLY A 169 8.66 11.84 25.98
N ASN A 170 8.52 12.29 24.73
CA ASN A 170 7.23 12.46 24.07
C ASN A 170 6.81 11.23 23.26
N LYS A 171 7.61 10.17 23.22
CA LYS A 171 7.28 8.91 22.55
C LYS A 171 6.54 7.98 23.50
N VAL A 172 5.59 7.26 22.95
CA VAL A 172 4.84 6.20 23.62
C VAL A 172 4.96 4.94 22.80
N TYR A 173 5.43 3.88 23.43
CA TYR A 173 5.46 2.55 22.84
C TYR A 173 4.34 1.73 23.45
N ILE A 174 3.55 1.06 22.63
CA ILE A 174 2.44 0.20 23.07
C ILE A 174 2.71 -1.20 22.54
N GLY A 175 2.85 -2.14 23.44
CA GLY A 175 3.05 -3.56 23.14
C GLY A 175 1.82 -4.39 23.47
N ASP A 176 1.82 -5.64 23.06
CA ASP A 176 0.75 -6.62 23.31
C ASP A 176 -0.60 -6.25 22.65
N LEU A 177 -0.58 -5.48 21.57
CA LEU A 177 -1.79 -5.17 20.81
C LEU A 177 -2.32 -6.38 20.04
N ASP A 178 -1.43 -7.29 19.69
CA ASP A 178 -1.77 -8.55 19.05
C ASP A 178 -1.44 -9.70 20.00
N TYR A 179 -2.40 -10.64 20.21
CA TYR A 179 -2.20 -11.77 21.13
C TYR A 179 -1.29 -12.86 20.52
N GLU A 180 -1.23 -12.95 19.21
CA GLU A 180 -0.37 -13.91 18.50
C GLU A 180 1.09 -13.44 18.41
N SER A 181 1.32 -12.16 18.65
CA SER A 181 2.63 -11.53 18.54
C SER A 181 2.91 -10.60 19.72
N PRO A 182 3.11 -11.16 20.93
CA PRO A 182 3.22 -10.36 22.17
C PRO A 182 4.45 -9.46 22.25
N ASP A 183 5.46 -9.68 21.41
CA ASP A 183 6.69 -8.87 21.39
C ASP A 183 6.63 -7.70 20.40
N LEU A 184 5.48 -7.50 19.78
CA LEU A 184 5.28 -6.37 18.88
C LEU A 184 5.00 -5.08 19.64
N TRP A 185 5.62 -4.01 19.15
CA TRP A 185 5.43 -2.66 19.65
C TRP A 185 5.02 -1.73 18.51
N ILE A 186 4.11 -0.84 18.81
CA ILE A 186 3.86 0.34 17.99
C ILE A 186 4.35 1.59 18.72
N CYS A 187 4.71 2.63 17.97
CA CYS A 187 5.20 3.88 18.54
C CYS A 187 4.31 5.04 18.10
N GLY A 188 3.94 5.86 19.06
CA GLY A 188 3.28 7.13 18.84
C GLY A 188 4.01 8.28 19.49
N THR A 189 3.52 9.48 19.24
CA THR A 189 4.03 10.72 19.83
C THR A 189 2.91 11.40 20.60
N ILE A 190 3.20 11.82 21.85
CA ILE A 190 2.29 12.64 22.63
C ILE A 190 2.44 14.09 22.20
N ASN A 191 1.32 14.70 21.83
CA ASN A 191 1.21 16.11 21.54
C ASN A 191 0.07 16.71 22.38
N GLY A 192 0.42 17.36 23.48
CA GLY A 192 -0.52 17.79 24.51
C GLY A 192 -1.20 16.59 25.18
N ASN A 193 -2.50 16.46 25.03
CA ASN A 193 -3.32 15.34 25.55
C ASN A 193 -3.70 14.32 24.46
N LYS A 194 -3.07 14.36 23.30
CA LYS A 194 -3.35 13.46 22.18
C LYS A 194 -2.16 12.57 21.92
N LEU A 195 -2.45 11.29 21.68
CA LEU A 195 -1.50 10.34 21.12
C LEU A 195 -1.67 10.32 19.61
N GLN A 196 -0.61 10.59 18.89
CA GLN A 196 -0.55 10.50 17.44
C GLN A 196 0.26 9.28 17.04
N LEU A 197 -0.38 8.31 16.41
CA LEU A 197 0.27 7.15 15.81
C LEU A 197 0.69 7.48 14.38
N THR A 198 1.89 7.07 14.01
CA THR A 198 2.34 7.15 12.62
C THR A 198 1.80 5.95 11.86
N LYS A 199 1.09 6.18 10.78
CA LYS A 199 0.65 5.11 9.87
C LYS A 199 1.86 4.45 9.19
N TRP A 200 1.68 3.21 8.75
CA TRP A 200 2.72 2.41 8.08
C TRP A 200 3.93 2.11 8.98
N GLN A 201 3.72 1.93 10.26
CA GLN A 201 4.75 1.37 11.11
C GLN A 201 4.87 -0.12 10.81
N TYR A 202 6.09 -0.54 10.50
CA TYR A 202 6.40 -1.95 10.37
C TYR A 202 6.19 -2.65 11.71
N MET A 203 5.50 -3.78 11.71
CA MET A 203 5.22 -4.55 12.91
C MET A 203 6.05 -5.83 12.95
N CYS A 204 5.88 -6.71 11.96
CA CYS A 204 6.55 -8.00 11.92
C CYS A 204 6.48 -8.63 10.53
N ILE A 205 7.04 -9.82 10.42
CA ILE A 205 6.80 -10.76 9.32
C ILE A 205 5.77 -11.78 9.81
N ASP A 206 4.62 -11.81 9.18
CA ASP A 206 3.69 -12.92 9.32
C ASP A 206 4.23 -14.12 8.53
N ARG A 207 4.61 -15.17 9.25
CA ARG A 207 5.22 -16.37 8.67
C ARG A 207 4.23 -17.53 8.50
N ASP A 208 3.09 -17.44 9.16
CA ASP A 208 2.17 -18.56 9.33
C ASP A 208 0.85 -18.40 8.56
N ASN A 209 0.74 -17.39 7.69
CA ASN A 209 -0.47 -17.19 6.91
C ASN A 209 -0.54 -18.23 5.77
N ALA A 210 -1.22 -19.34 6.05
CA ALA A 210 -1.37 -20.45 5.10
C ALA A 210 -2.12 -20.06 3.80
N THR A 211 -2.91 -18.96 3.84
CA THR A 211 -3.70 -18.50 2.70
C THR A 211 -2.94 -17.54 1.80
N TYR A 212 -2.15 -16.64 2.39
CA TYR A 212 -1.49 -15.55 1.66
C TYR A 212 0.04 -15.62 1.67
N GLY A 213 0.61 -16.65 2.32
CA GLY A 213 2.05 -16.82 2.45
C GLY A 213 2.69 -15.86 3.45
N THR A 214 4.03 -15.83 3.46
CA THR A 214 4.79 -14.94 4.34
C THR A 214 4.64 -13.49 3.87
N GLY A 215 4.16 -12.62 4.74
CA GLY A 215 3.93 -11.21 4.47
C GLY A 215 4.51 -10.27 5.53
N HIS A 216 4.83 -9.05 5.14
CA HIS A 216 5.18 -7.99 6.08
C HIS A 216 3.91 -7.32 6.61
N MET A 217 3.80 -7.19 7.92
CA MET A 217 2.68 -6.53 8.58
C MET A 217 3.02 -5.09 8.97
N TYR A 218 2.08 -4.19 8.74
CA TYR A 218 2.21 -2.77 9.06
C TYR A 218 0.97 -2.26 9.78
N LEU A 219 1.18 -1.34 10.71
CA LEU A 219 0.06 -0.63 11.35
C LEU A 219 -0.55 0.36 10.37
N TYR A 220 -1.83 0.22 10.13
CA TYR A 220 -2.62 1.15 9.33
C TYR A 220 -3.86 1.63 10.11
N PRO A 221 -4.06 2.94 10.27
CA PRO A 221 -5.28 3.46 10.88
C PRO A 221 -6.45 3.28 9.91
N PHE A 222 -7.44 2.52 10.32
CA PHE A 222 -8.68 2.32 9.60
C PHE A 222 -9.73 3.31 10.12
N GLY A 223 -10.45 3.96 9.22
CA GLY A 223 -11.59 4.81 9.56
C GLY A 223 -12.85 4.29 8.88
N TRP A 224 -13.91 4.12 9.62
CA TRP A 224 -15.25 3.97 9.05
C TRP A 224 -15.70 5.35 8.60
N GLY A 225 -15.96 5.53 7.30
CA GLY A 225 -16.52 6.74 6.71
C GLY A 225 -18.05 6.73 6.74
#